data_3d7409f28f98a88883ba1b922d5435b6
#
_entry.id   3d7409f28f98a88883ba1b922d5435b6
#
_cell.length_a   1.000
_cell.length_b   1.000
_cell.length_c   1.000
_cell.angle_alpha   90.00
_cell.angle_beta   90.00
_cell.angle_gamma   90.00
#
_symmetry.space_group_name_H-M   'P 1'
#
loop_
_entity.id
_entity.type
_entity.pdbx_description
1 polymer ?
#
loop_
_entity_poly.entity_id
_entity_poly.type
_entity_poly.pdbx_seq_one_letter_code
_entity_poly.pdbx_strand_id
1 'polypeptide(L)'
;MDGLSDDSILKRYADEMTAVKYVTNPAIARESELKKLMLVLLTPEKSAVLVGKPGIGKTAIVEGLAYNIQYDNVPNLLKGYKIYRVNTTALLGNDNGENRVLKLIKELQSLDKIILFIDEIHTLIGNSEQGALDLAQMFKEGLSRGTIKMIGATTTYEYETYILKDKAFIRRFERIDVEEPTQEMCVKILMQTLPKLEYQTGAKLNYTDFQKENIFKFIVNMTSEYKRVYEISSRYPDICLTILRQAFSNALFENSSSVTFKNIYDAIRFSKAVYPDVIKKELVVFKEMFKEELKKEHVVVDPDNYLK
;
A
#
# COMPACT_ATOMS: atom_id res chain seq x y z
N MET A 1 -20.81 2.94 -18.35
CA MET A 1 -21.21 1.57 -17.95
C MET A 1 -20.46 0.58 -18.81
N ASP A 2 -19.90 -0.29 -18.14
CA ASP A 2 -18.79 -1.16 -18.40
C ASP A 2 -19.17 -2.20 -19.44
N GLY A 3 -18.45 -2.24 -20.56
CA GLY A 3 -18.61 -3.24 -21.61
C GLY A 3 -18.20 -4.66 -21.18
N LEU A 4 -18.11 -4.91 -19.87
CA LEU A 4 -17.83 -6.22 -19.30
C LEU A 4 -19.14 -7.01 -19.15
N SER A 5 -19.19 -8.20 -19.70
CA SER A 5 -20.33 -9.13 -19.55
C SER A 5 -20.46 -9.58 -18.09
N ASP A 6 -21.64 -10.11 -17.71
CA ASP A 6 -21.83 -10.68 -16.36
C ASP A 6 -20.95 -11.91 -16.12
N ASP A 7 -20.41 -12.51 -17.16
CA ASP A 7 -19.49 -13.65 -17.13
C ASP A 7 -18.01 -13.24 -17.12
N SER A 8 -17.72 -11.93 -17.04
CA SER A 8 -16.38 -11.38 -17.06
C SER A 8 -15.56 -11.87 -15.85
N ILE A 9 -14.36 -12.35 -16.11
CA ILE A 9 -13.38 -12.76 -15.09
C ILE A 9 -12.88 -11.52 -14.33
N LEU A 10 -12.65 -10.40 -15.02
CA LEU A 10 -12.27 -9.14 -14.36
C LEU A 10 -13.33 -8.69 -13.37
N LYS A 11 -14.61 -8.75 -13.74
CA LYS A 11 -15.72 -8.35 -12.86
C LYS A 11 -15.84 -9.24 -11.61
N ARG A 12 -15.51 -10.53 -11.73
CA ARG A 12 -15.65 -11.50 -10.63
C ARG A 12 -14.42 -11.62 -9.73
N TYR A 13 -13.22 -11.44 -10.28
CA TYR A 13 -11.96 -11.77 -9.59
C TYR A 13 -10.95 -10.62 -9.57
N ALA A 14 -11.36 -9.42 -9.93
CA ALA A 14 -10.52 -8.24 -9.86
C ALA A 14 -11.28 -7.01 -9.35
N ASP A 15 -10.59 -6.13 -8.66
CA ASP A 15 -11.13 -4.86 -8.17
C ASP A 15 -10.69 -3.73 -9.12
N GLU A 16 -11.64 -2.96 -9.66
CA GLU A 16 -11.33 -1.80 -10.49
C GLU A 16 -10.86 -0.63 -9.61
N MET A 17 -9.55 -0.43 -9.54
CA MET A 17 -8.93 0.64 -8.74
C MET A 17 -9.29 2.04 -9.25
N THR A 18 -9.51 2.19 -10.55
CA THR A 18 -9.95 3.46 -11.17
C THR A 18 -11.41 3.80 -10.92
N ALA A 19 -12.22 2.89 -10.36
CA ALA A 19 -13.59 3.17 -9.92
C ALA A 19 -13.69 3.55 -8.43
N VAL A 20 -12.60 3.38 -7.67
CA VAL A 20 -12.56 3.69 -6.23
C VAL A 20 -12.61 5.21 -6.02
N LYS A 21 -13.46 5.67 -5.10
CA LYS A 21 -13.48 7.07 -4.67
C LYS A 21 -12.35 7.33 -3.68
N TYR A 22 -11.27 7.96 -4.13
CA TYR A 22 -10.17 8.37 -3.27
C TYR A 22 -10.50 9.70 -2.58
N VAL A 23 -10.30 9.76 -1.25
CA VAL A 23 -10.46 11.00 -0.46
C VAL A 23 -9.30 11.96 -0.71
N THR A 24 -8.10 11.42 -0.85
CA THR A 24 -6.85 12.14 -1.15
C THR A 24 -6.01 11.30 -2.11
N ASN A 25 -5.01 11.91 -2.78
CA ASN A 25 -4.06 11.16 -3.58
C ASN A 25 -3.28 10.16 -2.69
N PRO A 26 -3.33 8.85 -2.96
CA PRO A 26 -2.63 7.86 -2.13
C PRO A 26 -1.10 7.88 -2.29
N ALA A 27 -0.58 8.33 -3.43
CA ALA A 27 0.86 8.33 -3.73
C ALA A 27 1.57 9.59 -3.21
N ILE A 28 1.45 9.85 -1.92
CA ILE A 28 2.07 11.00 -1.27
C ILE A 28 3.58 10.84 -1.24
N ALA A 29 4.33 11.88 -1.66
CA ALA A 29 5.79 11.88 -1.74
C ALA A 29 6.35 10.72 -2.59
N ARG A 30 5.65 10.37 -3.69
CA ARG A 30 6.00 9.30 -4.65
C ARG A 30 6.01 9.78 -6.10
N GLU A 31 6.23 11.08 -6.32
CA GLU A 31 6.19 11.70 -7.64
C GLU A 31 7.22 11.10 -8.59
N SER A 32 8.41 10.74 -8.08
CA SER A 32 9.49 10.12 -8.84
C SER A 32 9.10 8.72 -9.33
N GLU A 33 8.59 7.89 -8.42
CA GLU A 33 8.16 6.53 -8.73
C GLU A 33 6.96 6.52 -9.66
N LEU A 34 5.99 7.42 -9.45
CA LEU A 34 4.84 7.61 -10.36
C LEU A 34 5.29 7.99 -11.77
N LYS A 35 6.23 8.94 -11.88
CA LYS A 35 6.78 9.35 -13.19
C LYS A 35 7.46 8.17 -13.88
N LYS A 36 8.31 7.41 -13.18
CA LYS A 36 8.96 6.22 -13.72
C LYS A 36 7.93 5.18 -14.16
N LEU A 37 6.90 4.93 -13.34
CA LEU A 37 5.83 4.00 -13.66
C LEU A 37 5.09 4.39 -14.95
N MET A 38 4.70 5.65 -15.09
CA MET A 38 4.06 6.15 -16.30
C MET A 38 4.98 6.02 -17.53
N LEU A 39 6.26 6.33 -17.41
CA LEU A 39 7.23 6.18 -18.53
C LEU A 39 7.34 4.73 -18.98
N VAL A 40 7.42 3.78 -18.06
CA VAL A 40 7.44 2.35 -18.40
C VAL A 40 6.15 1.94 -19.10
N LEU A 41 5.00 2.36 -18.60
CA LEU A 41 3.70 2.02 -19.18
C LEU A 41 3.50 2.65 -20.59
N LEU A 42 4.14 3.77 -20.87
CA LEU A 42 4.16 4.39 -22.21
C LEU A 42 5.08 3.67 -23.18
N THR A 43 6.06 2.92 -22.69
CA THR A 43 7.00 2.17 -23.54
C THR A 43 6.26 0.95 -24.13
N PRO A 44 6.31 0.77 -25.47
CA PRO A 44 5.72 -0.42 -26.13
C PRO A 44 6.25 -1.72 -25.52
N GLU A 45 5.37 -2.71 -25.38
CA GLU A 45 5.70 -4.07 -24.90
C GLU A 45 6.35 -4.14 -23.50
N LYS A 46 6.42 -3.03 -22.78
CA LYS A 46 6.94 -2.99 -21.41
C LYS A 46 5.81 -2.95 -20.37
N SER A 47 6.07 -3.63 -19.28
CA SER A 47 5.31 -3.64 -18.04
C SER A 47 6.23 -3.27 -16.88
N ALA A 48 5.70 -2.86 -15.75
CA ALA A 48 6.48 -2.43 -14.62
C ALA A 48 6.45 -3.45 -13.47
N VAL A 49 7.53 -3.55 -12.71
CA VAL A 49 7.53 -4.23 -11.42
C VAL A 49 8.08 -3.29 -10.35
N LEU A 50 7.25 -2.99 -9.35
CA LEU A 50 7.61 -2.21 -8.16
C LEU A 50 8.31 -3.14 -7.16
N VAL A 51 9.56 -2.84 -6.84
CA VAL A 51 10.39 -3.67 -5.97
C VAL A 51 10.80 -2.90 -4.73
N GLY A 52 10.59 -3.48 -3.55
CA GLY A 52 11.00 -2.84 -2.30
C GLY A 52 10.44 -3.53 -1.07
N LYS A 53 10.93 -3.17 0.11
CA LYS A 53 10.57 -3.80 1.39
C LYS A 53 9.05 -3.81 1.63
N PRO A 54 8.53 -4.71 2.49
CA PRO A 54 7.11 -4.69 2.89
C PRO A 54 6.73 -3.36 3.55
N GLY A 55 5.49 -2.91 3.35
CA GLY A 55 4.92 -1.73 4.03
C GLY A 55 5.42 -0.36 3.58
N ILE A 56 6.28 -0.27 2.53
CA ILE A 56 6.82 1.02 2.05
C ILE A 56 5.88 1.80 1.11
N GLY A 57 4.73 1.22 0.73
CA GLY A 57 3.72 1.91 -0.07
C GLY A 57 3.72 1.59 -1.57
N LYS A 58 4.18 0.40 -2.00
CA LYS A 58 4.11 -0.04 -3.41
C LYS A 58 2.70 0.03 -3.98
N THR A 59 1.73 -0.52 -3.26
CA THR A 59 0.31 -0.49 -3.63
C THR A 59 -0.23 0.94 -3.70
N ALA A 60 0.22 1.83 -2.79
CA ALA A 60 -0.17 3.25 -2.79
C ALA A 60 0.29 4.00 -4.06
N ILE A 61 1.42 3.60 -4.65
CA ILE A 61 1.89 4.16 -5.94
C ILE A 61 0.90 3.81 -7.06
N VAL A 62 0.40 2.56 -7.10
CA VAL A 62 -0.57 2.13 -8.11
C VAL A 62 -1.93 2.79 -7.88
N GLU A 63 -2.38 2.90 -6.62
CA GLU A 63 -3.57 3.69 -6.25
C GLU A 63 -3.43 5.16 -6.67
N GLY A 64 -2.25 5.74 -6.51
CA GLY A 64 -1.96 7.11 -6.96
C GLY A 64 -1.97 7.26 -8.48
N LEU A 65 -1.54 6.25 -9.23
CA LEU A 65 -1.70 6.23 -10.68
C LEU A 65 -3.20 6.18 -11.06
N ALA A 66 -3.97 5.32 -10.38
CA ALA A 66 -5.42 5.23 -10.59
C ALA A 66 -6.12 6.57 -10.30
N TYR A 67 -5.75 7.22 -9.18
CA TYR A 67 -6.19 8.57 -8.84
C TYR A 67 -5.87 9.57 -9.96
N ASN A 68 -4.62 9.59 -10.44
CA ASN A 68 -4.20 10.52 -11.50
C ASN A 68 -4.93 10.28 -12.82
N ILE A 69 -5.25 9.03 -13.15
CA ILE A 69 -6.06 8.69 -14.33
C ILE A 69 -7.48 9.25 -14.18
N GLN A 70 -8.11 9.11 -13.02
CA GLN A 70 -9.46 9.63 -12.74
C GLN A 70 -9.55 11.15 -12.94
N TYR A 71 -8.49 11.89 -12.60
CA TYR A 71 -8.43 13.35 -12.70
C TYR A 71 -7.74 13.84 -13.97
N ASP A 72 -7.53 12.97 -14.97
CA ASP A 72 -6.83 13.29 -16.22
C ASP A 72 -5.41 13.87 -16.05
N ASN A 73 -4.81 13.65 -14.88
CA ASN A 73 -3.46 14.09 -14.52
C ASN A 73 -2.38 13.08 -14.95
N VAL A 74 -2.50 12.58 -16.16
CA VAL A 74 -1.59 11.63 -16.81
C VAL A 74 -1.33 12.03 -18.26
N PRO A 75 -0.25 11.55 -18.90
CA PRO A 75 -0.05 11.72 -20.33
C PRO A 75 -1.26 11.24 -21.15
N ASN A 76 -1.53 11.89 -22.27
CA ASN A 76 -2.73 11.64 -23.09
C ASN A 76 -2.92 10.17 -23.47
N LEU A 77 -1.83 9.44 -23.70
CA LEU A 77 -1.89 8.01 -24.02
C LEU A 77 -2.36 7.13 -22.86
N LEU A 78 -2.27 7.60 -21.62
CA LEU A 78 -2.75 6.88 -20.43
C LEU A 78 -4.16 7.32 -19.98
N LYS A 79 -4.72 8.33 -20.59
CA LYS A 79 -6.09 8.76 -20.28
C LYS A 79 -7.13 7.71 -20.65
N GLY A 80 -8.07 7.52 -19.73
CA GLY A 80 -9.15 6.54 -19.89
C GLY A 80 -8.71 5.08 -19.72
N TYR A 81 -7.46 4.82 -19.29
CA TYR A 81 -7.09 3.48 -18.86
C TYR A 81 -7.81 3.11 -17.56
N LYS A 82 -8.15 1.83 -17.45
CA LYS A 82 -8.67 1.22 -16.22
C LYS A 82 -7.61 0.34 -15.58
N ILE A 83 -7.46 0.42 -14.26
CA ILE A 83 -6.53 -0.43 -13.52
C ILE A 83 -7.33 -1.45 -12.73
N TYR A 84 -7.07 -2.73 -12.96
CA TYR A 84 -7.69 -3.84 -12.27
C TYR A 84 -6.68 -4.54 -11.37
N ARG A 85 -6.92 -4.53 -10.06
CA ARG A 85 -6.17 -5.33 -9.08
C ARG A 85 -6.70 -6.76 -9.09
N VAL A 86 -5.88 -7.69 -9.53
CA VAL A 86 -6.26 -9.10 -9.70
C VAL A 86 -5.96 -9.89 -8.44
N ASN A 87 -6.93 -10.69 -8.00
CA ASN A 87 -6.72 -11.69 -6.95
C ASN A 87 -6.13 -12.96 -7.56
N THR A 88 -4.81 -13.12 -7.43
CA THR A 88 -4.06 -14.24 -8.01
C THR A 88 -4.52 -15.59 -7.47
N THR A 89 -4.82 -15.69 -6.17
CA THR A 89 -5.31 -16.93 -5.55
C THR A 89 -6.67 -17.35 -6.11
N ALA A 90 -7.55 -16.38 -6.37
CA ALA A 90 -8.86 -16.64 -6.96
C ALA A 90 -8.79 -17.06 -8.44
N LEU A 91 -7.71 -16.70 -9.14
CA LEU A 91 -7.46 -17.13 -10.51
C LEU A 91 -6.96 -18.58 -10.63
N LEU A 92 -6.39 -19.13 -9.54
CA LEU A 92 -5.98 -20.53 -9.48
C LEU A 92 -7.22 -21.41 -9.38
N GLY A 93 -7.84 -21.75 -10.52
CA GLY A 93 -9.02 -22.59 -10.55
C GLY A 93 -9.70 -22.61 -11.91
N ASN A 94 -10.75 -23.42 -12.00
CA ASN A 94 -11.54 -23.58 -13.22
C ASN A 94 -12.96 -23.03 -12.99
N ASP A 95 -13.50 -22.40 -14.05
CA ASP A 95 -14.90 -22.02 -14.15
C ASP A 95 -15.55 -22.87 -15.27
N ASN A 96 -16.53 -23.68 -14.92
CA ASN A 96 -17.23 -24.56 -15.87
C ASN A 96 -16.28 -25.44 -16.69
N GLY A 97 -15.18 -25.93 -16.07
CA GLY A 97 -14.19 -26.77 -16.74
C GLY A 97 -13.11 -26.00 -17.56
N GLU A 98 -13.21 -24.69 -17.65
CA GLU A 98 -12.21 -23.82 -18.32
C GLU A 98 -11.33 -23.11 -17.30
N ASN A 99 -10.02 -23.05 -17.57
CA ASN A 99 -9.05 -22.35 -16.73
C ASN A 99 -9.36 -20.83 -16.71
N ARG A 100 -9.51 -20.26 -15.52
CA ARG A 100 -9.85 -18.83 -15.33
C ARG A 100 -8.83 -17.88 -15.94
N VAL A 101 -7.56 -18.29 -15.96
CA VAL A 101 -6.49 -17.46 -16.54
C VAL A 101 -6.60 -17.39 -18.05
N LEU A 102 -6.90 -18.51 -18.70
CA LEU A 102 -7.15 -18.53 -20.14
C LEU A 102 -8.35 -17.65 -20.51
N LYS A 103 -9.42 -17.70 -19.70
CA LYS A 103 -10.57 -16.80 -19.88
C LYS A 103 -10.16 -15.34 -19.70
N LEU A 104 -9.39 -15.02 -18.65
CA LEU A 104 -8.90 -13.66 -18.40
C LEU A 104 -8.07 -13.15 -19.59
N ILE A 105 -7.14 -13.95 -20.11
CA ILE A 105 -6.31 -13.54 -21.25
C ILE A 105 -7.15 -13.30 -22.51
N LYS A 106 -8.10 -14.18 -22.81
CA LYS A 106 -9.03 -13.99 -23.93
C LYS A 106 -9.86 -12.70 -23.76
N GLU A 107 -10.33 -12.44 -22.56
CA GLU A 107 -11.08 -11.23 -22.23
C GLU A 107 -10.22 -9.99 -22.42
N LEU A 108 -8.99 -9.96 -21.88
CA LEU A 108 -8.05 -8.84 -22.01
C LEU A 108 -7.67 -8.54 -23.47
N GLN A 109 -7.65 -9.56 -24.34
CA GLN A 109 -7.38 -9.38 -25.77
C GLN A 109 -8.52 -8.68 -26.51
N SER A 110 -9.73 -8.70 -25.95
CA SER A 110 -10.91 -8.03 -26.50
C SER A 110 -11.17 -6.63 -25.92
N LEU A 111 -10.39 -6.24 -24.91
CA LEU A 111 -10.54 -4.98 -24.19
C LEU A 111 -9.37 -4.03 -24.48
N ASP A 112 -9.69 -2.76 -24.64
CA ASP A 112 -8.70 -1.71 -24.79
C ASP A 112 -8.47 -0.97 -23.46
N LYS A 113 -7.27 -0.38 -23.32
CA LYS A 113 -6.93 0.52 -22.22
C LYS A 113 -7.05 -0.13 -20.82
N ILE A 114 -6.62 -1.37 -20.69
CA ILE A 114 -6.57 -2.09 -19.41
C ILE A 114 -5.13 -2.19 -18.92
N ILE A 115 -4.93 -1.95 -17.64
CA ILE A 115 -3.72 -2.24 -16.90
C ILE A 115 -4.07 -3.24 -15.80
N LEU A 116 -3.38 -4.38 -15.75
CA LEU A 116 -3.50 -5.31 -14.64
C LEU A 116 -2.50 -4.95 -13.54
N PHE A 117 -2.97 -4.88 -12.31
CA PHE A 117 -2.11 -4.81 -11.14
C PHE A 117 -2.12 -6.14 -10.39
N ILE A 118 -0.93 -6.69 -10.18
CA ILE A 118 -0.70 -7.93 -9.45
C ILE A 118 0.20 -7.65 -8.26
N ASP A 119 -0.40 -7.62 -7.08
CA ASP A 119 0.35 -7.56 -5.84
C ASP A 119 1.00 -8.93 -5.58
N GLU A 120 2.22 -8.93 -5.03
CA GLU A 120 3.00 -10.15 -4.80
C GLU A 120 3.17 -11.01 -6.07
N ILE A 121 3.55 -10.38 -7.18
CA ILE A 121 3.67 -11.01 -8.51
C ILE A 121 4.60 -12.23 -8.52
N HIS A 122 5.51 -12.36 -7.53
CA HIS A 122 6.38 -13.51 -7.37
C HIS A 122 5.59 -14.82 -7.14
N THR A 123 4.36 -14.74 -6.61
CA THR A 123 3.49 -15.92 -6.41
C THR A 123 3.11 -16.59 -7.72
N LEU A 124 3.13 -15.84 -8.82
CA LEU A 124 2.87 -16.39 -10.18
C LEU A 124 4.10 -17.08 -10.79
N ILE A 125 5.30 -16.80 -10.27
CA ILE A 125 6.56 -17.21 -10.92
C ILE A 125 7.31 -18.24 -10.07
N GLY A 126 7.21 -18.12 -8.73
CA GLY A 126 8.02 -18.86 -7.77
C GLY A 126 7.45 -20.20 -7.31
N ASN A 127 6.18 -20.47 -7.54
CA ASN A 127 5.55 -21.71 -7.11
C ASN A 127 5.75 -22.81 -8.16
N SER A 128 6.42 -23.86 -7.74
CA SER A 128 6.62 -25.11 -8.53
C SER A 128 5.33 -25.93 -8.69
N GLU A 129 4.19 -25.46 -8.19
CA GLU A 129 2.90 -26.07 -8.46
C GLU A 129 2.50 -25.82 -9.92
N GLN A 130 2.05 -26.89 -10.58
CA GLN A 130 1.80 -26.94 -12.02
C GLN A 130 0.90 -25.78 -12.52
N GLY A 131 -0.07 -25.35 -11.72
CA GLY A 131 -0.96 -24.24 -12.05
C GLY A 131 -0.32 -22.84 -12.06
N ALA A 132 0.73 -22.62 -11.26
CA ALA A 132 1.42 -21.32 -11.20
C ALA A 132 2.41 -21.16 -12.39
N LEU A 133 3.04 -22.24 -12.80
CA LEU A 133 3.88 -22.28 -14.02
C LEU A 133 3.06 -22.00 -15.28
N ASP A 134 1.85 -22.57 -15.36
CA ASP A 134 0.92 -22.33 -16.46
C ASP A 134 0.49 -20.85 -16.51
N LEU A 135 0.22 -20.25 -15.36
CA LEU A 135 -0.10 -18.83 -15.22
C LEU A 135 1.02 -17.91 -15.76
N ALA A 136 2.24 -18.13 -15.30
CA ALA A 136 3.38 -17.33 -15.73
C ALA A 136 3.62 -17.48 -17.26
N GLN A 137 3.46 -18.68 -17.80
CA GLN A 137 3.60 -18.96 -19.22
C GLN A 137 2.52 -18.24 -20.03
N MET A 138 1.26 -18.32 -19.61
CA MET A 138 0.12 -17.69 -20.28
C MET A 138 0.22 -16.16 -20.28
N PHE A 139 0.61 -15.56 -19.15
CA PHE A 139 0.86 -14.10 -19.10
C PHE A 139 2.04 -13.70 -20.00
N LYS A 140 3.08 -14.52 -20.10
CA LYS A 140 4.20 -14.27 -21.03
C LYS A 140 3.72 -14.21 -22.48
N GLU A 141 2.81 -15.06 -22.87
CA GLU A 141 2.25 -15.06 -24.23
C GLU A 141 1.39 -13.82 -24.50
N GLY A 142 0.52 -13.44 -23.56
CA GLY A 142 -0.27 -12.21 -23.64
C GLY A 142 0.58 -10.94 -23.68
N LEU A 143 1.62 -10.88 -22.85
CA LEU A 143 2.59 -9.77 -22.82
C LEU A 143 3.45 -9.71 -24.10
N SER A 144 3.76 -10.86 -24.73
CA SER A 144 4.61 -10.90 -25.93
C SER A 144 3.98 -10.23 -27.15
N ARG A 145 2.67 -10.06 -27.14
CA ARG A 145 1.92 -9.37 -28.21
C ARG A 145 1.74 -7.89 -27.95
N GLY A 146 2.24 -7.36 -26.79
CA GLY A 146 2.11 -5.95 -26.42
C GLY A 146 0.69 -5.47 -26.10
N THR A 147 -0.28 -6.39 -26.11
CA THR A 147 -1.71 -6.07 -25.92
C THR A 147 -2.10 -5.88 -24.47
N ILE A 148 -1.31 -6.42 -23.53
CA ILE A 148 -1.60 -6.36 -22.08
C ILE A 148 -0.52 -5.53 -21.41
N LYS A 149 -0.93 -4.50 -20.66
CA LYS A 149 -0.06 -3.74 -19.75
C LYS A 149 -0.22 -4.25 -18.32
N MET A 150 0.89 -4.41 -17.63
CA MET A 150 0.87 -4.93 -16.26
C MET A 150 1.73 -4.09 -15.33
N ILE A 151 1.33 -4.06 -14.07
CA ILE A 151 2.12 -3.57 -12.94
C ILE A 151 2.22 -4.70 -11.94
N GLY A 152 3.43 -5.16 -11.62
CA GLY A 152 3.67 -6.09 -10.53
C GLY A 152 4.19 -5.37 -9.31
N ALA A 153 3.95 -5.92 -8.11
CA ALA A 153 4.64 -5.50 -6.90
C ALA A 153 5.22 -6.72 -6.19
N THR A 154 6.42 -6.57 -5.62
CA THR A 154 7.09 -7.64 -4.88
C THR A 154 8.12 -7.08 -3.92
N THR A 155 8.69 -7.91 -3.04
CA THR A 155 9.83 -7.51 -2.22
C THR A 155 11.15 -7.69 -2.98
N THR A 156 12.22 -7.05 -2.47
CA THR A 156 13.57 -7.20 -3.05
C THR A 156 14.03 -8.66 -2.99
N TYR A 157 13.80 -9.32 -1.86
CA TYR A 157 14.18 -10.72 -1.67
C TYR A 157 13.50 -11.66 -2.67
N GLU A 158 12.18 -11.51 -2.84
CA GLU A 158 11.38 -12.33 -3.75
C GLU A 158 11.70 -12.03 -5.23
N TYR A 159 11.98 -10.75 -5.55
CA TYR A 159 12.44 -10.37 -6.88
C TYR A 159 13.74 -11.08 -7.26
N GLU A 160 14.73 -11.06 -6.37
CA GLU A 160 16.04 -11.69 -6.57
C GLU A 160 15.94 -13.22 -6.59
N THR A 161 15.10 -13.79 -5.72
CA THR A 161 14.96 -15.23 -5.58
C THR A 161 14.21 -15.87 -6.74
N TYR A 162 13.13 -15.26 -7.19
CA TYR A 162 12.18 -15.87 -8.14
C TYR A 162 12.19 -15.18 -9.50
N ILE A 163 12.14 -13.86 -9.56
CA ILE A 163 11.91 -13.12 -10.80
C ILE A 163 13.18 -13.02 -11.64
N LEU A 164 14.34 -12.74 -11.05
CA LEU A 164 15.61 -12.62 -11.77
C LEU A 164 16.03 -13.89 -12.51
N LYS A 165 15.53 -15.04 -12.11
CA LYS A 165 15.82 -16.32 -12.76
C LYS A 165 15.05 -16.50 -14.08
N ASP A 166 13.95 -15.76 -14.25
CA ASP A 166 13.11 -15.84 -15.45
C ASP A 166 13.48 -14.77 -16.48
N LYS A 167 14.40 -15.12 -17.38
CA LYS A 167 14.91 -14.22 -18.43
C LYS A 167 13.80 -13.70 -19.37
N ALA A 168 12.74 -14.47 -19.59
CA ALA A 168 11.63 -14.05 -20.44
C ALA A 168 10.77 -12.98 -19.76
N PHE A 169 10.59 -13.09 -18.44
CA PHE A 169 9.90 -12.11 -17.64
C PHE A 169 10.68 -10.79 -17.56
N ILE A 170 11.98 -10.83 -17.23
CA ILE A 170 12.85 -9.65 -17.11
C ILE A 170 12.87 -8.82 -18.40
N ARG A 171 12.82 -9.44 -19.57
CA ARG A 171 12.81 -8.71 -20.84
C ARG A 171 11.57 -7.84 -21.03
N ARG A 172 10.45 -8.16 -20.35
CA ARG A 172 9.16 -7.48 -20.48
C ARG A 172 8.83 -6.58 -19.32
N PHE A 173 9.41 -6.85 -18.15
CA PHE A 173 9.19 -6.06 -16.96
C PHE A 173 10.38 -5.16 -16.65
N GLU A 174 10.11 -3.87 -16.51
CA GLU A 174 11.10 -2.92 -16.05
C GLU A 174 10.97 -2.73 -14.53
N ARG A 175 12.08 -2.90 -13.83
CA ARG A 175 12.17 -2.77 -12.39
C ARG A 175 12.12 -1.30 -11.98
N ILE A 176 11.27 -0.98 -11.02
CA ILE A 176 11.20 0.31 -10.37
C ILE A 176 11.44 0.07 -8.89
N ASP A 177 12.59 0.55 -8.40
CA ASP A 177 12.91 0.46 -6.98
C ASP A 177 12.08 1.47 -6.19
N VAL A 178 11.46 0.98 -5.12
CA VAL A 178 10.70 1.79 -4.16
C VAL A 178 11.44 1.76 -2.83
N GLU A 179 11.92 2.91 -2.42
CA GLU A 179 12.67 3.05 -1.19
C GLU A 179 11.77 3.41 0.00
N GLU A 180 12.26 3.12 1.21
CA GLU A 180 11.60 3.56 2.43
C GLU A 180 11.61 5.10 2.49
N PRO A 181 10.47 5.77 2.75
CA PRO A 181 10.44 7.23 2.81
C PRO A 181 11.27 7.74 4.00
N THR A 182 11.83 8.94 3.85
CA THR A 182 12.50 9.64 4.96
C THR A 182 11.50 9.96 6.09
N GLN A 183 12.01 10.33 7.25
CA GLN A 183 11.15 10.71 8.38
C GLN A 183 10.25 11.90 8.02
N GLU A 184 10.78 12.92 7.34
CA GLU A 184 10.00 14.08 6.90
C GLU A 184 8.92 13.69 5.88
N MET A 185 9.26 12.82 4.93
CA MET A 185 8.28 12.28 3.98
C MET A 185 7.22 11.45 4.70
N CYS A 186 7.61 10.67 5.71
CA CYS A 186 6.67 9.88 6.50
C CYS A 186 5.67 10.78 7.26
N VAL A 187 6.12 11.87 7.88
CA VAL A 187 5.21 12.86 8.50
C VAL A 187 4.22 13.43 7.49
N LYS A 188 4.68 13.80 6.29
CA LYS A 188 3.78 14.27 5.21
C LYS A 188 2.75 13.21 4.82
N ILE A 189 3.18 11.94 4.71
CA ILE A 189 2.28 10.83 4.41
C ILE A 189 1.21 10.69 5.49
N LEU A 190 1.57 10.75 6.79
CA LEU A 190 0.62 10.69 7.89
C LEU A 190 -0.38 11.85 7.84
N MET A 191 0.10 13.09 7.67
CA MET A 191 -0.75 14.27 7.56
C MET A 191 -1.78 14.16 6.43
N GLN A 192 -1.37 13.71 5.26
CA GLN A 192 -2.25 13.61 4.09
C GLN A 192 -3.10 12.34 4.06
N THR A 193 -2.73 11.30 4.85
CA THR A 193 -3.54 10.08 5.02
C THR A 193 -4.62 10.26 6.10
N LEU A 194 -4.41 11.17 7.04
CA LEU A 194 -5.34 11.42 8.14
C LEU A 194 -6.80 11.65 7.69
N PRO A 195 -7.11 12.49 6.67
CA PRO A 195 -8.50 12.68 6.23
C PRO A 195 -9.17 11.38 5.74
N LYS A 196 -8.40 10.48 5.11
CA LYS A 196 -8.90 9.16 4.70
C LYS A 196 -9.27 8.32 5.92
N LEU A 197 -8.42 8.32 6.94
CA LEU A 197 -8.64 7.57 8.18
C LEU A 197 -9.84 8.12 8.96
N GLU A 198 -9.96 9.44 9.06
CA GLU A 198 -11.11 10.12 9.66
C GLU A 198 -12.42 9.81 8.93
N TYR A 199 -12.38 9.81 7.59
CA TYR A 199 -13.55 9.44 6.77
C TYR A 199 -13.97 7.99 6.98
N GLN A 200 -13.01 7.07 7.05
CA GLN A 200 -13.28 5.63 7.21
C GLN A 200 -13.82 5.28 8.60
N THR A 201 -13.36 5.97 9.63
CA THR A 201 -13.70 5.67 11.03
C THR A 201 -14.84 6.51 11.57
N GLY A 202 -15.10 7.68 10.99
CA GLY A 202 -16.01 8.67 11.55
C GLY A 202 -15.46 9.42 12.77
N ALA A 203 -14.33 8.99 13.33
CA ALA A 203 -13.64 9.69 14.42
C ALA A 203 -12.67 10.74 13.84
N LYS A 204 -12.38 11.79 14.59
CA LYS A 204 -11.51 12.90 14.17
C LYS A 204 -10.39 13.16 15.16
N LEU A 205 -9.23 13.52 14.64
CA LEU A 205 -8.11 14.03 15.43
C LEU A 205 -8.24 15.56 15.57
N ASN A 206 -9.02 16.03 16.55
CA ASN A 206 -9.45 17.42 16.68
C ASN A 206 -8.38 18.32 17.31
N TYR A 207 -7.18 18.36 16.73
CA TYR A 207 -6.07 19.23 17.14
C TYR A 207 -5.69 20.16 15.99
N THR A 208 -4.94 21.21 16.32
CA THR A 208 -4.35 22.09 15.31
C THR A 208 -3.38 21.34 14.42
N ASP A 209 -3.13 21.81 13.20
CA ASP A 209 -2.19 21.16 12.30
C ASP A 209 -0.77 21.09 12.86
N PHE A 210 -0.37 22.10 13.65
CA PHE A 210 0.89 22.08 14.36
C PHE A 210 0.96 20.95 15.42
N GLN A 211 -0.11 20.75 16.18
CA GLN A 211 -0.18 19.65 17.16
C GLN A 211 -0.19 18.29 16.46
N LYS A 212 -0.96 18.14 15.38
CA LYS A 212 -0.98 16.92 14.56
C LYS A 212 0.40 16.60 14.03
N GLU A 213 1.09 17.60 13.47
CA GLU A 213 2.46 17.43 12.96
C GLU A 213 3.42 16.98 14.06
N ASN A 214 3.33 17.56 15.27
CA ASN A 214 4.16 17.16 16.40
C ASN A 214 3.86 15.72 16.87
N ILE A 215 2.59 15.32 16.91
CA ILE A 215 2.18 13.94 17.20
C ILE A 215 2.81 12.99 16.19
N PHE A 216 2.74 13.31 14.91
CA PHE A 216 3.28 12.47 13.86
C PHE A 216 4.81 12.44 13.83
N LYS A 217 5.47 13.57 14.08
CA LYS A 217 6.93 13.62 14.29
C LYS A 217 7.36 12.73 15.45
N PHE A 218 6.61 12.74 16.54
CA PHE A 218 6.87 11.86 17.67
C PHE A 218 6.73 10.38 17.27
N ILE A 219 5.61 9.98 16.65
CA ILE A 219 5.39 8.59 16.21
C ILE A 219 6.48 8.13 15.24
N VAL A 220 6.87 8.99 14.28
CA VAL A 220 7.93 8.67 13.32
C VAL A 220 9.28 8.52 14.02
N ASN A 221 9.62 9.40 14.94
CA ASN A 221 10.89 9.33 15.69
C ASN A 221 10.97 8.07 16.56
N MET A 222 9.92 7.77 17.32
CA MET A 222 9.89 6.57 18.18
C MET A 222 9.96 5.25 17.40
N THR A 223 9.58 5.27 16.14
CA THR A 223 9.63 4.10 15.23
C THR A 223 10.79 4.17 14.26
N SER A 224 11.84 4.94 14.55
CA SER A 224 13.06 4.98 13.73
C SER A 224 13.77 3.64 13.69
N GLU A 225 14.60 3.41 12.68
CA GLU A 225 15.18 2.09 12.37
C GLU A 225 15.86 1.41 13.56
N TYR A 226 16.61 2.16 14.37
CA TYR A 226 17.33 1.62 15.54
C TYR A 226 16.44 1.37 16.77
N LYS A 227 15.18 1.80 16.74
CA LYS A 227 14.21 1.65 17.84
C LYS A 227 13.19 0.55 17.57
N ARG A 228 13.09 0.09 16.32
CA ARG A 228 12.13 -0.96 15.89
C ARG A 228 12.58 -2.34 16.35
N VAL A 229 11.60 -3.19 16.61
CA VAL A 229 11.84 -4.63 16.76
C VAL A 229 12.33 -5.18 15.42
N TYR A 230 13.52 -5.79 15.42
CA TYR A 230 14.20 -6.23 14.18
C TYR A 230 13.40 -7.28 13.40
N GLU A 231 12.74 -8.17 14.10
CA GLU A 231 11.93 -9.26 13.55
C GLU A 231 10.65 -8.76 12.86
N ILE A 232 10.21 -7.55 13.18
CA ILE A 232 9.06 -6.93 12.53
C ILE A 232 9.53 -6.28 11.24
N SER A 233 9.12 -6.85 10.12
CA SER A 233 9.52 -6.37 8.77
C SER A 233 8.87 -5.04 8.36
N SER A 234 7.88 -4.54 9.14
CA SER A 234 7.18 -3.29 8.82
C SER A 234 8.11 -2.08 8.80
N ARG A 235 7.93 -1.22 7.82
CA ARG A 235 8.76 -0.03 7.53
C ARG A 235 7.87 1.21 7.45
N TYR A 236 8.51 2.38 7.29
CA TYR A 236 7.75 3.59 6.98
C TYR A 236 7.03 3.45 5.64
N PRO A 237 5.79 3.95 5.51
CA PRO A 237 4.98 4.57 6.56
C PRO A 237 4.13 3.59 7.38
N ASP A 238 4.08 2.30 7.03
CA ASP A 238 3.12 1.33 7.57
C ASP A 238 3.20 1.17 9.09
N ILE A 239 4.41 1.15 9.66
CA ILE A 239 4.62 1.06 11.11
C ILE A 239 3.97 2.24 11.84
N CYS A 240 4.08 3.46 11.31
CA CYS A 240 3.48 4.65 11.88
C CYS A 240 1.95 4.66 11.70
N LEU A 241 1.48 4.26 10.52
CA LEU A 241 0.05 4.14 10.23
C LEU A 241 -0.62 3.10 11.11
N THR A 242 0.08 2.03 11.48
CA THR A 242 -0.44 1.00 12.41
C THR A 242 -0.67 1.59 13.80
N ILE A 243 0.26 2.37 14.34
CA ILE A 243 0.07 3.05 15.63
C ILE A 243 -1.09 4.06 15.55
N LEU A 244 -1.13 4.84 14.47
CA LEU A 244 -2.21 5.81 14.27
C LEU A 244 -3.58 5.13 14.17
N ARG A 245 -3.72 4.06 13.38
CA ARG A 245 -4.96 3.27 13.30
C ARG A 245 -5.37 2.70 14.65
N GLN A 246 -4.40 2.25 15.46
CA GLN A 246 -4.68 1.77 16.81
C GLN A 246 -5.25 2.87 17.70
N ALA A 247 -4.73 4.11 17.62
CA ALA A 247 -5.29 5.24 18.38
C ALA A 247 -6.75 5.53 17.97
N PHE A 248 -7.06 5.47 16.68
CA PHE A 248 -8.44 5.59 16.19
C PHE A 248 -9.33 4.42 16.66
N SER A 249 -8.81 3.19 16.64
CA SER A 249 -9.54 2.02 17.16
C SER A 249 -9.83 2.13 18.65
N ASN A 250 -8.90 2.67 19.44
CA ASN A 250 -9.12 2.93 20.88
C ASN A 250 -10.27 3.93 21.10
N ALA A 251 -10.31 5.02 20.33
CA ALA A 251 -11.41 6.00 20.39
C ALA A 251 -12.76 5.38 20.04
N LEU A 252 -12.81 4.56 18.96
CA LEU A 252 -14.03 3.86 18.56
C LEU A 252 -14.50 2.85 19.61
N PHE A 253 -13.58 2.13 20.25
CA PHE A 253 -13.88 1.22 21.35
C PHE A 253 -14.52 1.92 22.54
N GLU A 254 -14.09 3.18 22.81
CA GLU A 254 -14.69 4.06 23.84
C GLU A 254 -15.98 4.74 23.36
N ASN A 255 -16.51 4.41 22.17
CA ASN A 255 -17.65 5.07 21.50
C ASN A 255 -17.44 6.59 21.31
N SER A 256 -16.19 7.02 21.15
CA SER A 256 -15.83 8.42 20.94
C SER A 256 -15.67 8.74 19.45
N SER A 257 -16.21 9.88 19.04
CA SER A 257 -15.97 10.46 17.73
C SER A 257 -14.72 11.34 17.66
N SER A 258 -13.95 11.41 18.76
CA SER A 258 -12.73 12.20 18.86
C SER A 258 -11.58 11.35 19.39
N VAL A 259 -10.45 11.38 18.69
CA VAL A 259 -9.20 10.75 19.12
C VAL A 259 -8.48 11.70 20.07
N THR A 260 -8.20 11.24 21.28
CA THR A 260 -7.58 12.01 22.37
C THR A 260 -6.11 11.63 22.55
N PHE A 261 -5.37 12.42 23.32
CA PHE A 261 -4.00 12.06 23.74
C PHE A 261 -3.96 10.76 24.55
N LYS A 262 -5.04 10.41 25.26
CA LYS A 262 -5.16 9.11 25.93
C LYS A 262 -5.15 7.97 24.90
N ASN A 263 -5.92 8.08 23.82
CA ASN A 263 -5.97 7.05 22.78
C ASN A 263 -4.62 6.89 22.07
N ILE A 264 -3.90 7.99 21.85
CA ILE A 264 -2.54 8.00 21.27
C ILE A 264 -1.55 7.36 22.26
N TYR A 265 -1.59 7.74 23.52
CA TYR A 265 -0.76 7.17 24.59
C TYR A 265 -0.94 5.65 24.68
N ASP A 266 -2.20 5.17 24.70
CA ASP A 266 -2.51 3.74 24.76
C ASP A 266 -2.02 3.00 23.50
N ALA A 267 -2.14 3.60 22.31
CA ALA A 267 -1.61 3.03 21.08
C ALA A 267 -0.08 2.90 21.07
N ILE A 268 0.62 3.89 21.64
CA ILE A 268 2.08 3.87 21.80
C ILE A 268 2.48 2.80 22.81
N ARG A 269 1.85 2.81 23.99
CA ARG A 269 2.13 1.93 25.11
C ARG A 269 2.02 0.46 24.74
N PHE A 270 1.01 0.08 23.97
CA PHE A 270 0.76 -1.30 23.54
C PHE A 270 1.36 -1.65 22.19
N SER A 271 2.18 -0.76 21.61
CA SER A 271 2.83 -1.02 20.33
C SER A 271 3.84 -2.17 20.43
N LYS A 272 3.66 -3.17 19.60
CA LYS A 272 4.63 -4.27 19.44
C LYS A 272 5.75 -3.96 18.43
N ALA A 273 5.68 -2.82 17.79
CA ALA A 273 6.60 -2.43 16.73
C ALA A 273 7.93 -1.88 17.24
N VAL A 274 8.01 -1.54 18.53
CA VAL A 274 9.17 -0.94 19.19
C VAL A 274 9.52 -1.76 20.43
N TYR A 275 10.80 -1.87 20.74
CA TYR A 275 11.25 -2.63 21.92
C TYR A 275 10.67 -2.02 23.22
N PRO A 276 10.29 -2.85 24.21
CA PRO A 276 9.66 -2.40 25.45
C PRO A 276 10.46 -1.35 26.23
N ASP A 277 11.77 -1.51 26.33
CA ASP A 277 12.66 -0.56 26.99
C ASP A 277 12.77 0.77 26.27
N VAL A 278 12.62 0.76 24.94
CA VAL A 278 12.53 1.98 24.11
C VAL A 278 11.19 2.66 24.34
N ILE A 279 10.07 1.92 24.37
CA ILE A 279 8.75 2.49 24.70
C ILE A 279 8.80 3.23 26.01
N LYS A 280 9.37 2.63 27.07
CA LYS A 280 9.53 3.28 28.37
C LYS A 280 10.23 4.64 28.27
N LYS A 281 11.35 4.72 27.56
CA LYS A 281 12.10 5.96 27.33
C LYS A 281 11.29 6.98 26.53
N GLU A 282 10.65 6.53 25.45
CA GLU A 282 9.84 7.40 24.59
C GLU A 282 8.59 7.95 25.31
N LEU A 283 8.01 7.21 26.25
CA LEU A 283 6.90 7.70 27.07
C LEU A 283 7.30 8.86 27.97
N VAL A 284 8.56 8.91 28.44
CA VAL A 284 9.09 10.08 29.16
C VAL A 284 9.15 11.29 28.23
N VAL A 285 9.65 11.10 27.01
CA VAL A 285 9.70 12.17 26.00
C VAL A 285 8.29 12.64 25.62
N PHE A 286 7.35 11.70 25.42
CA PHE A 286 5.95 11.99 25.14
C PHE A 286 5.32 12.87 26.23
N LYS A 287 5.54 12.52 27.50
CA LYS A 287 5.04 13.24 28.65
C LYS A 287 5.54 14.69 28.71
N GLU A 288 6.82 14.90 28.43
CA GLU A 288 7.39 16.26 28.43
C GLU A 288 6.95 17.07 27.20
N MET A 289 6.94 16.44 26.04
CA MET A 289 6.60 17.10 24.78
C MET A 289 5.13 17.57 24.73
N PHE A 290 4.21 16.79 25.30
CA PHE A 290 2.77 17.05 25.27
C PHE A 290 2.18 17.38 26.64
N LYS A 291 3.00 17.95 27.54
CA LYS A 291 2.64 18.23 28.95
C LYS A 291 1.36 19.04 29.09
N GLU A 292 1.19 20.07 28.27
CA GLU A 292 0.04 20.98 28.36
C GLU A 292 -1.25 20.31 27.87
N GLU A 293 -1.15 19.53 26.79
CA GLU A 293 -2.26 18.77 26.22
C GLU A 293 -2.71 17.65 27.16
N LEU A 294 -1.77 16.90 27.71
CA LEU A 294 -2.02 15.83 28.67
C LEU A 294 -2.69 16.38 29.95
N LYS A 295 -2.26 17.56 30.41
CA LYS A 295 -2.87 18.23 31.56
C LYS A 295 -4.32 18.66 31.28
N LYS A 296 -4.57 19.24 30.10
CA LYS A 296 -5.93 19.65 29.67
C LYS A 296 -6.90 18.47 29.57
N GLU A 297 -6.42 17.32 29.13
CA GLU A 297 -7.23 16.11 28.97
C GLU A 297 -7.20 15.19 30.20
N HIS A 298 -6.54 15.60 31.30
CA HIS A 298 -6.37 14.82 32.52
C HIS A 298 -5.74 13.44 32.29
N VAL A 299 -4.83 13.32 31.30
CA VAL A 299 -4.15 12.06 30.97
C VAL A 299 -2.90 11.90 31.83
N VAL A 300 -2.84 10.79 32.57
CA VAL A 300 -1.67 10.42 33.36
C VAL A 300 -0.80 9.45 32.54
N VAL A 301 0.39 9.90 32.18
CA VAL A 301 1.41 9.04 31.53
C VAL A 301 2.32 8.47 32.61
N ASP A 302 2.30 7.15 32.74
CA ASP A 302 3.15 6.38 33.65
C ASP A 302 4.14 5.51 32.87
N PRO A 303 5.41 5.95 32.72
CA PRO A 303 6.42 5.19 31.99
C PRO A 303 6.82 3.87 32.68
N ASP A 304 6.57 3.73 33.97
CA ASP A 304 6.94 2.52 34.73
C ASP A 304 5.85 1.44 34.70
N ASN A 305 4.64 1.81 34.34
CA ASN A 305 3.47 0.93 34.31
C ASN A 305 2.98 0.62 32.88
N TYR A 306 3.90 0.51 31.94
CA TYR A 306 3.55 0.37 30.51
C TYR A 306 3.13 -1.07 30.11
N LEU A 307 3.33 -2.07 30.98
CA LEU A 307 3.01 -3.50 30.70
C LEU A 307 1.81 -4.06 31.47
N LYS A 308 1.02 -3.23 32.17
CA LYS A 308 -0.19 -3.69 32.89
C LYS A 308 -1.46 -3.45 32.12
#